data_ed8633a3b0e8c6c8f0dfed3915b54989
#
_entry.id   ed8633a3b0e8c6c8f0dfed3915b54989
#
_cell.length_a   1.000
_cell.length_b   1.000
_cell.length_c   1.000
_cell.angle_alpha   90.00
_cell.angle_beta   90.00
_cell.angle_gamma   90.00
#
_symmetry.space_group_name_H-M   'P 1'
#
loop_
_entity.id
_entity.type
_entity.pdbx_description
1 polymer ?
#
loop_
_entity_poly.entity_id
_entity_poly.type
_entity_poly.pdbx_seq_one_letter_code
_entity_poly.pdbx_strand_id
1 'polypeptide(L)'
;MHPNPEHYILKISCPATSGIVASVSTWLASQGCYISELAQFDDDHTGQFFMRLVFRFNPGVDGQLAPLRQGLTDLAVDFQLQWQLFSSSQPTRVLLMVSKFDHCLTDLLYRHRKGEMDMRITAVVSNHLDLRPMAEREGIRFIYLPVTRDNKASQEAELLRIVQETGTELVVLARYMQILSDELCRELSGRAINIHHSFLPGFKGAKPYHQAYERGVKLIGATAHYVTSDLDEGPIIEQEIQRVDHTYLPEHLVAVGRDTETVALSKALKYHLEHRVFINHDKTVIFS
;
A
#
# COMPACT_ATOMS: atom_id res chain seq x y z
N MET A 1 -21.41 18.18 18.68
CA MET A 1 -20.83 16.92 18.14
C MET A 1 -19.69 16.54 19.08
N HIS A 2 -19.80 15.41 19.75
CA HIS A 2 -18.65 14.90 20.51
C HIS A 2 -17.57 14.53 19.47
N PRO A 3 -16.30 14.94 19.65
CA PRO A 3 -15.23 14.49 18.76
C PRO A 3 -15.22 12.95 18.79
N ASN A 4 -15.13 12.33 17.63
CA ASN A 4 -14.98 10.89 17.55
C ASN A 4 -13.73 10.51 18.36
N PRO A 5 -13.80 9.55 19.28
CA PRO A 5 -12.64 9.17 20.06
C PRO A 5 -11.51 8.73 19.14
N GLU A 6 -10.29 9.16 19.44
CA GLU A 6 -9.12 8.73 18.68
C GLU A 6 -8.96 7.21 18.79
N HIS A 7 -8.76 6.57 17.64
CA HIS A 7 -8.51 5.14 17.55
C HIS A 7 -7.04 4.87 17.25
N TYR A 8 -6.56 3.76 17.74
CA TYR A 8 -5.21 3.28 17.50
C TYR A 8 -5.27 1.91 16.82
N ILE A 9 -4.32 1.67 15.94
CA ILE A 9 -4.21 0.40 15.21
C ILE A 9 -2.89 -0.24 15.65
N LEU A 10 -2.99 -1.44 16.21
CA LEU A 10 -1.85 -2.25 16.60
C LEU A 10 -1.71 -3.42 15.64
N LYS A 11 -0.57 -3.50 14.98
CA LYS A 11 -0.16 -4.64 14.16
C LYS A 11 0.87 -5.47 14.91
N ILE A 12 0.69 -6.77 14.90
CA ILE A 12 1.61 -7.73 15.53
C ILE A 12 1.89 -8.87 14.57
N SER A 13 3.15 -9.27 14.47
CA SER A 13 3.57 -10.54 13.88
C SER A 13 4.62 -11.20 14.77
N CYS A 14 4.59 -12.53 14.85
CA CYS A 14 5.53 -13.30 15.67
C CYS A 14 5.48 -14.79 15.28
N PRO A 15 6.42 -15.61 15.77
CA PRO A 15 6.27 -17.06 15.71
C PRO A 15 4.98 -17.52 16.38
N ALA A 16 4.26 -18.45 15.76
CA ALA A 16 2.99 -18.94 16.28
C ALA A 16 3.19 -19.68 17.61
N THR A 17 2.46 -19.24 18.63
CA THR A 17 2.48 -19.88 19.94
C THR A 17 1.18 -19.61 20.71
N SER A 18 0.87 -20.44 21.68
CA SER A 18 -0.32 -20.26 22.53
C SER A 18 -0.20 -19.06 23.46
N GLY A 19 -1.34 -18.38 23.72
CA GLY A 19 -1.42 -17.33 24.71
C GLY A 19 -1.25 -15.91 24.17
N ILE A 20 -0.82 -15.70 22.92
CA ILE A 20 -0.57 -14.36 22.35
C ILE A 20 -1.80 -13.46 22.48
N VAL A 21 -2.95 -13.92 21.97
CA VAL A 21 -4.20 -13.13 21.99
C VAL A 21 -4.63 -12.80 23.41
N ALA A 22 -4.57 -13.78 24.31
CA ALA A 22 -4.95 -13.58 25.71
C ALA A 22 -4.05 -12.54 26.37
N SER A 23 -2.73 -12.65 26.22
CA SER A 23 -1.76 -11.75 26.82
C SER A 23 -1.91 -10.32 26.31
N VAL A 24 -1.99 -10.13 25.01
CA VAL A 24 -2.14 -8.80 24.38
C VAL A 24 -3.49 -8.16 24.77
N SER A 25 -4.58 -8.92 24.72
CA SER A 25 -5.92 -8.39 25.03
C SER A 25 -6.06 -8.04 26.51
N THR A 26 -5.58 -8.90 27.40
CA THR A 26 -5.59 -8.65 28.84
C THR A 26 -4.73 -7.44 29.19
N TRP A 27 -3.56 -7.33 28.59
CA TRP A 27 -2.69 -6.20 28.80
C TRP A 27 -3.33 -4.89 28.33
N LEU A 28 -3.90 -4.83 27.10
CA LEU A 28 -4.62 -3.64 26.63
C LEU A 28 -5.77 -3.26 27.57
N ALA A 29 -6.54 -4.24 28.02
CA ALA A 29 -7.62 -4.00 28.98
C ALA A 29 -7.11 -3.42 30.31
N SER A 30 -5.97 -3.90 30.82
CA SER A 30 -5.32 -3.36 32.04
C SER A 30 -4.84 -1.92 31.89
N GLN A 31 -4.54 -1.50 30.64
CA GLN A 31 -4.19 -0.10 30.32
C GLN A 31 -5.42 0.80 30.12
N GLY A 32 -6.61 0.31 30.40
CA GLY A 32 -7.85 1.05 30.22
C GLY A 32 -8.28 1.22 28.74
N CYS A 33 -7.83 0.32 27.87
CA CYS A 33 -8.19 0.32 26.46
C CYS A 33 -9.45 -0.51 26.21
N TYR A 34 -10.26 -0.08 25.24
CA TYR A 34 -11.37 -0.82 24.66
C TYR A 34 -11.01 -1.26 23.25
N ILE A 35 -10.98 -2.56 23.01
CA ILE A 35 -10.71 -3.15 21.68
C ILE A 35 -12.03 -3.13 20.91
N SER A 36 -12.07 -2.43 19.78
CA SER A 36 -13.24 -2.36 18.89
C SER A 36 -13.21 -3.37 17.75
N GLU A 37 -11.99 -3.72 17.28
CA GLU A 37 -11.78 -4.73 16.24
C GLU A 37 -10.59 -5.61 16.63
N LEU A 38 -10.67 -6.89 16.33
CA LEU A 38 -9.58 -7.84 16.44
C LEU A 38 -9.69 -8.85 15.32
N ALA A 39 -8.64 -8.96 14.52
CA ALA A 39 -8.49 -9.97 13.49
C ALA A 39 -7.13 -10.64 13.65
N GLN A 40 -7.10 -11.97 13.47
CA GLN A 40 -5.87 -12.75 13.54
C GLN A 40 -5.84 -13.81 12.44
N PHE A 41 -4.63 -14.22 12.09
CA PHE A 41 -4.37 -15.33 11.18
C PHE A 41 -3.11 -16.06 11.63
N ASP A 42 -3.20 -17.37 11.66
CA ASP A 42 -2.07 -18.28 11.91
C ASP A 42 -1.71 -18.99 10.59
N ASP A 43 -0.51 -18.75 10.11
CA ASP A 43 -0.01 -19.42 8.90
C ASP A 43 0.78 -20.66 9.30
N ASP A 44 0.10 -21.79 9.35
CA ASP A 44 0.69 -23.10 9.65
C ASP A 44 1.89 -23.46 8.73
N HIS A 45 1.93 -22.90 7.51
CA HIS A 45 3.00 -23.21 6.56
C HIS A 45 4.32 -22.49 6.91
N THR A 46 4.22 -21.24 7.34
CA THR A 46 5.40 -20.44 7.72
C THR A 46 5.66 -20.44 9.22
N GLY A 47 4.71 -20.95 10.03
CA GLY A 47 4.77 -20.88 11.48
C GLY A 47 4.67 -19.45 12.02
N GLN A 48 4.08 -18.53 11.26
CA GLN A 48 3.94 -17.12 11.61
C GLN A 48 2.50 -16.80 12.00
N PHE A 49 2.36 -16.07 13.10
CA PHE A 49 1.11 -15.51 13.58
C PHE A 49 1.02 -14.02 13.25
N PHE A 50 -0.15 -13.58 12.82
CA PHE A 50 -0.45 -12.18 12.48
C PHE A 50 -1.70 -11.75 13.23
N MET A 51 -1.67 -10.53 13.78
CA MET A 51 -2.83 -9.95 14.47
C MET A 51 -2.90 -8.45 14.22
N ARG A 52 -4.12 -7.97 13.93
CA ARG A 52 -4.47 -6.56 13.84
C ARG A 52 -5.56 -6.26 14.86
N LEU A 53 -5.35 -5.22 15.65
CA LEU A 53 -6.35 -4.71 16.58
C LEU A 53 -6.61 -3.24 16.30
N VAL A 54 -7.87 -2.83 16.49
CA VAL A 54 -8.25 -1.42 16.60
C VAL A 54 -8.77 -1.20 18.01
N PHE A 55 -8.24 -0.20 18.69
CA PHE A 55 -8.64 0.10 20.06
C PHE A 55 -8.67 1.61 20.32
N ARG A 56 -9.30 2.00 21.40
CA ARG A 56 -9.32 3.37 21.93
C ARG A 56 -9.17 3.33 23.45
N PHE A 57 -8.77 4.42 24.04
CA PHE A 57 -8.84 4.55 25.49
C PHE A 57 -10.28 4.72 25.98
N ASN A 58 -10.60 4.17 27.13
CA ASN A 58 -11.89 4.36 27.76
C ASN A 58 -12.09 5.84 28.17
N PRO A 59 -13.33 6.35 28.22
CA PRO A 59 -13.60 7.69 28.69
C PRO A 59 -13.03 7.91 30.10
N GLY A 60 -12.34 9.03 30.30
CA GLY A 60 -11.73 9.39 31.58
C GLY A 60 -10.34 8.78 31.85
N VAL A 61 -9.84 7.95 30.94
CA VAL A 61 -8.45 7.48 31.00
C VAL A 61 -7.56 8.51 30.28
N ASP A 62 -6.51 8.98 30.97
CA ASP A 62 -5.48 9.82 30.35
C ASP A 62 -4.60 8.92 29.45
N GLY A 63 -4.98 8.85 28.18
CA GLY A 63 -4.40 7.95 27.18
C GLY A 63 -2.98 8.38 26.78
N GLN A 64 -1.98 7.94 27.53
CA GLN A 64 -0.58 8.20 27.20
C GLN A 64 0.01 7.07 26.35
N LEU A 65 0.51 7.41 25.16
CA LEU A 65 1.11 6.43 24.25
C LEU A 65 2.49 5.95 24.71
N ALA A 66 3.23 6.76 25.47
CA ALA A 66 4.58 6.39 25.91
C ALA A 66 4.58 5.17 26.85
N PRO A 67 3.77 5.11 27.94
CA PRO A 67 3.62 3.90 28.74
C PRO A 67 3.11 2.70 27.95
N LEU A 68 2.16 2.94 27.01
CA LEU A 68 1.64 1.89 26.16
C LEU A 68 2.74 1.29 25.27
N ARG A 69 3.60 2.11 24.66
CA ARG A 69 4.73 1.63 23.86
C ARG A 69 5.74 0.84 24.70
N GLN A 70 6.02 1.30 25.91
CA GLN A 70 6.93 0.59 26.82
C GLN A 70 6.39 -0.79 27.17
N GLY A 71 5.13 -0.88 27.59
CA GLY A 71 4.52 -2.17 27.92
C GLY A 71 4.41 -3.14 26.74
N LEU A 72 4.20 -2.62 25.51
CA LEU A 72 4.28 -3.43 24.28
C LEU A 72 5.69 -3.97 24.07
N THR A 73 6.71 -3.17 24.34
CA THR A 73 8.11 -3.60 24.23
C THR A 73 8.42 -4.71 25.24
N ASP A 74 7.93 -4.59 26.47
CA ASP A 74 8.13 -5.61 27.52
C ASP A 74 7.40 -6.92 27.13
N LEU A 75 6.15 -6.82 26.67
CA LEU A 75 5.38 -7.98 26.20
C LEU A 75 6.00 -8.63 24.95
N ALA A 76 6.67 -7.85 24.10
CA ALA A 76 7.31 -8.34 22.91
C ALA A 76 8.47 -9.30 23.20
N VAL A 77 9.12 -9.20 24.35
CA VAL A 77 10.21 -10.10 24.75
C VAL A 77 9.70 -11.53 24.94
N ASP A 78 8.54 -11.68 25.58
CA ASP A 78 7.99 -13.00 25.93
C ASP A 78 7.55 -13.82 24.69
N PHE A 79 7.05 -13.14 23.66
CA PHE A 79 6.48 -13.76 22.47
C PHE A 79 7.26 -13.47 21.19
N GLN A 80 8.40 -12.77 21.26
CA GLN A 80 9.16 -12.30 20.09
C GLN A 80 8.31 -11.46 19.14
N LEU A 81 7.43 -10.59 19.68
CA LEU A 81 6.53 -9.78 18.90
C LEU A 81 7.29 -8.74 18.07
N GLN A 82 7.01 -8.69 16.79
CA GLN A 82 7.23 -7.52 15.95
C GLN A 82 5.93 -6.72 15.94
N TRP A 83 5.97 -5.48 16.40
CA TRP A 83 4.77 -4.69 16.52
C TRP A 83 4.91 -3.28 15.95
N GLN A 84 3.80 -2.75 15.49
CA GLN A 84 3.68 -1.36 15.02
C GLN A 84 2.38 -0.78 15.57
N LEU A 85 2.44 0.47 16.05
CA LEU A 85 1.31 1.18 16.62
C LEU A 85 1.10 2.49 15.85
N PHE A 86 -0.10 2.66 15.31
CA PHE A 86 -0.52 3.81 14.51
C PHE A 86 -1.69 4.53 15.19
N SER A 87 -1.77 5.85 14.99
CA SER A 87 -2.94 6.66 15.35
C SER A 87 -3.80 6.87 14.11
N SER A 88 -5.12 6.71 14.25
CA SER A 88 -6.06 7.01 13.17
C SER A 88 -6.19 8.50 12.86
N SER A 89 -5.62 9.38 13.71
CA SER A 89 -5.62 10.82 13.47
C SER A 89 -4.43 11.32 12.62
N GLN A 90 -3.51 10.42 12.28
CA GLN A 90 -2.31 10.75 11.51
C GLN A 90 -2.37 10.12 10.12
N PRO A 91 -2.76 10.88 9.09
CA PRO A 91 -2.83 10.35 7.73
C PRO A 91 -1.43 9.99 7.21
N THR A 92 -1.33 8.83 6.56
CA THR A 92 -0.08 8.37 5.93
C THR A 92 0.39 9.34 4.85
N ARG A 93 1.67 9.69 4.85
CA ARG A 93 2.28 10.58 3.85
C ARG A 93 2.66 9.77 2.61
N VAL A 94 1.99 10.06 1.50
CA VAL A 94 2.08 9.30 0.24
C VAL A 94 2.67 10.16 -0.87
N LEU A 95 3.66 9.63 -1.59
CA LEU A 95 4.17 10.21 -2.82
C LEU A 95 3.66 9.39 -4.00
N LEU A 96 3.06 10.05 -5.00
CA LEU A 96 2.54 9.40 -6.19
C LEU A 96 3.52 9.55 -7.36
N MET A 97 3.94 8.43 -7.96
CA MET A 97 4.79 8.42 -9.16
C MET A 97 3.95 8.06 -10.38
N VAL A 98 4.06 8.87 -11.44
CA VAL A 98 3.28 8.71 -12.66
C VAL A 98 4.15 8.91 -13.91
N SER A 99 3.67 8.42 -15.06
CA SER A 99 4.23 8.78 -16.38
C SER A 99 3.18 9.54 -17.21
N LYS A 100 2.66 8.97 -18.29
CA LYS A 100 1.69 9.63 -19.19
C LYS A 100 0.24 9.21 -18.96
N PHE A 101 0.03 8.01 -18.41
CA PHE A 101 -1.32 7.48 -18.18
C PHE A 101 -1.93 8.11 -16.93
N ASP A 102 -3.12 8.64 -17.07
CA ASP A 102 -3.78 9.49 -16.07
C ASP A 102 -4.83 8.79 -15.21
N HIS A 103 -5.37 7.65 -15.66
CA HIS A 103 -6.53 7.01 -15.04
C HIS A 103 -6.33 6.68 -13.54
N CYS A 104 -5.18 6.10 -13.16
CA CYS A 104 -4.89 5.80 -11.76
C CYS A 104 -4.72 7.08 -10.92
N LEU A 105 -4.00 8.09 -11.44
CA LEU A 105 -3.85 9.37 -10.74
C LEU A 105 -5.19 10.05 -10.56
N THR A 106 -6.03 10.09 -11.59
CA THR A 106 -7.37 10.68 -11.56
C THR A 106 -8.23 10.08 -10.45
N ASP A 107 -8.28 8.76 -10.34
CA ASP A 107 -9.05 8.05 -9.31
C ASP A 107 -8.52 8.33 -7.91
N LEU A 108 -7.20 8.25 -7.72
CA LEU A 108 -6.58 8.50 -6.42
C LEU A 108 -6.81 9.94 -5.94
N LEU A 109 -6.69 10.93 -6.82
CA LEU A 109 -6.98 12.34 -6.50
C LEU A 109 -8.45 12.56 -6.19
N TYR A 110 -9.36 11.91 -6.93
CA TYR A 110 -10.79 11.97 -6.66
C TYR A 110 -11.13 11.42 -5.28
N ARG A 111 -10.65 10.21 -4.95
CA ARG A 111 -10.88 9.55 -3.65
C ARG A 111 -10.26 10.33 -2.49
N HIS A 112 -9.07 10.89 -2.68
CA HIS A 112 -8.43 11.76 -1.70
C HIS A 112 -9.29 12.99 -1.40
N ARG A 113 -9.76 13.70 -2.43
CA ARG A 113 -10.65 14.86 -2.28
C ARG A 113 -11.98 14.52 -1.61
N LYS A 114 -12.51 13.30 -1.82
CA LYS A 114 -13.73 12.81 -1.17
C LYS A 114 -13.52 12.33 0.27
N GLY A 115 -12.29 12.25 0.73
CA GLY A 115 -11.99 11.71 2.06
C GLY A 115 -12.18 10.19 2.18
N GLU A 116 -12.17 9.47 1.03
CA GLU A 116 -12.28 8.01 1.01
C GLU A 116 -10.95 7.31 1.35
N MET A 117 -9.85 8.04 1.30
CA MET A 117 -8.49 7.57 1.62
C MET A 117 -7.84 8.53 2.61
N ASP A 118 -7.51 8.04 3.78
CA ASP A 118 -6.85 8.83 4.83
C ASP A 118 -5.34 8.88 4.53
N MET A 119 -4.98 9.77 3.62
CA MET A 119 -3.60 10.02 3.22
C MET A 119 -3.32 11.50 3.01
N ARG A 120 -2.08 11.89 3.19
CA ARG A 120 -1.55 13.19 2.81
C ARG A 120 -0.63 13.03 1.61
N ILE A 121 -1.04 13.51 0.44
CA ILE A 121 -0.19 13.47 -0.75
C ILE A 121 0.92 14.49 -0.61
N THR A 122 2.18 14.03 -0.55
CA THR A 122 3.37 14.88 -0.35
C THR A 122 3.84 15.52 -1.65
N ALA A 123 3.75 14.77 -2.74
CA ALA A 123 4.04 15.23 -4.10
C ALA A 123 3.52 14.24 -5.15
N VAL A 124 3.37 14.73 -6.37
CA VAL A 124 3.31 13.91 -7.59
C VAL A 124 4.64 14.04 -8.30
N VAL A 125 5.34 12.93 -8.50
CA VAL A 125 6.61 12.86 -9.24
C VAL A 125 6.37 12.21 -10.59
N SER A 126 6.91 12.79 -11.65
CA SER A 126 6.75 12.25 -12.99
C SER A 126 8.00 12.44 -13.87
N ASN A 127 8.25 11.47 -14.73
CA ASN A 127 9.25 11.59 -15.80
C ASN A 127 8.70 12.28 -17.07
N HIS A 128 7.46 12.77 -17.04
CA HIS A 128 6.78 13.52 -18.09
C HIS A 128 6.01 14.71 -17.50
N LEU A 129 5.70 15.72 -18.32
CA LEU A 129 4.95 16.91 -17.87
C LEU A 129 3.43 16.79 -18.08
N ASP A 130 2.98 15.74 -18.75
CA ASP A 130 1.58 15.56 -19.21
C ASP A 130 0.56 15.71 -18.07
N LEU A 131 0.87 15.19 -16.89
CA LEU A 131 -0.06 15.16 -15.75
C LEU A 131 0.14 16.31 -14.73
N ARG A 132 1.06 17.23 -15.02
CA ARG A 132 1.32 18.40 -14.17
C ARG A 132 0.07 19.24 -13.90
N PRO A 133 -0.76 19.59 -14.92
CA PRO A 133 -1.96 20.40 -14.67
C PRO A 133 -2.98 19.71 -13.75
N MET A 134 -2.98 18.38 -13.72
CA MET A 134 -3.88 17.62 -12.85
C MET A 134 -3.47 17.72 -11.38
N ALA A 135 -2.18 17.57 -11.08
CA ALA A 135 -1.66 17.70 -9.72
C ALA A 135 -1.82 19.16 -9.20
N GLU A 136 -1.46 20.14 -10.02
CA GLU A 136 -1.53 21.55 -9.66
C GLU A 136 -2.97 22.04 -9.42
N ARG A 137 -3.97 21.50 -10.14
CA ARG A 137 -5.39 21.78 -9.91
C ARG A 137 -5.85 21.36 -8.51
N GLU A 138 -5.31 20.29 -7.98
CA GLU A 138 -5.60 19.80 -6.62
C GLU A 138 -4.69 20.47 -5.55
N GLY A 139 -3.86 21.44 -5.94
CA GLY A 139 -2.93 22.12 -5.05
C GLY A 139 -1.75 21.25 -4.59
N ILE A 140 -1.46 20.16 -5.31
CA ILE A 140 -0.41 19.21 -4.98
C ILE A 140 0.88 19.58 -5.72
N ARG A 141 2.01 19.57 -5.01
CA ARG A 141 3.34 19.80 -5.59
C ARG A 141 3.61 18.78 -6.68
N PHE A 142 3.92 19.25 -7.88
CA PHE A 142 4.38 18.41 -8.99
C PHE A 142 5.89 18.56 -9.17
N ILE A 143 6.60 17.43 -9.30
CA ILE A 143 8.05 17.39 -9.46
C ILE A 143 8.37 16.64 -10.74
N TYR A 144 9.08 17.30 -11.65
CA TYR A 144 9.50 16.72 -12.92
C TYR A 144 10.90 16.13 -12.80
N LEU A 145 11.00 14.80 -12.90
CA LEU A 145 12.24 14.04 -12.89
C LEU A 145 12.38 13.26 -14.21
N PRO A 146 12.88 13.90 -15.29
CA PRO A 146 13.04 13.21 -16.57
C PRO A 146 14.09 12.13 -16.50
N VAL A 147 13.73 10.90 -16.85
CA VAL A 147 14.62 9.74 -16.78
C VAL A 147 15.14 9.41 -18.18
N THR A 148 16.47 9.34 -18.30
CA THR A 148 17.20 8.83 -19.46
C THR A 148 18.15 7.71 -19.01
N ARG A 149 18.78 7.01 -19.97
CA ARG A 149 19.75 5.98 -19.62
C ARG A 149 20.94 6.55 -18.79
N ASP A 150 21.35 7.79 -19.10
CA ASP A 150 22.57 8.38 -18.53
C ASP A 150 22.33 9.07 -17.18
N ASN A 151 21.07 9.45 -16.86
CA ASN A 151 20.76 10.17 -15.64
C ASN A 151 19.92 9.38 -14.62
N LYS A 152 19.60 8.12 -14.89
CA LYS A 152 18.70 7.32 -14.06
C LYS A 152 19.15 7.31 -12.58
N ALA A 153 20.42 7.03 -12.32
CA ALA A 153 20.94 6.97 -10.95
C ALA A 153 20.81 8.31 -10.20
N SER A 154 21.10 9.43 -10.87
CA SER A 154 20.95 10.76 -10.26
C SER A 154 19.48 11.13 -10.03
N GLN A 155 18.56 10.72 -10.90
CA GLN A 155 17.13 10.94 -10.71
C GLN A 155 16.55 10.10 -9.57
N GLU A 156 17.01 8.87 -9.41
CA GLU A 156 16.63 8.01 -8.29
C GLU A 156 17.17 8.52 -6.95
N ALA A 157 18.42 9.04 -6.93
CA ALA A 157 18.96 9.71 -5.75
C ALA A 157 18.16 10.98 -5.38
N GLU A 158 17.75 11.77 -6.38
CA GLU A 158 16.88 12.93 -6.14
C GLU A 158 15.49 12.51 -5.63
N LEU A 159 14.92 11.41 -6.14
CA LEU A 159 13.68 10.85 -5.63
C LEU A 159 13.79 10.48 -4.15
N LEU A 160 14.87 9.79 -3.74
CA LEU A 160 15.11 9.44 -2.34
C LEU A 160 15.26 10.70 -1.46
N ARG A 161 15.95 11.73 -1.96
CA ARG A 161 16.04 13.02 -1.26
C ARG A 161 14.66 13.63 -1.03
N ILE A 162 13.78 13.62 -2.05
CA ILE A 162 12.40 14.12 -1.94
C ILE A 162 11.60 13.30 -0.92
N VAL A 163 11.70 11.97 -0.96
CA VAL A 163 11.05 11.07 0.00
C VAL A 163 11.45 11.42 1.44
N GLN A 164 12.74 11.65 1.69
CA GLN A 164 13.27 12.02 3.00
C GLN A 164 12.82 13.42 3.43
N GLU A 165 12.95 14.44 2.56
CA GLU A 165 12.56 15.82 2.86
C GLU A 165 11.08 15.98 3.17
N THR A 166 10.23 15.27 2.44
CA THR A 166 8.78 15.33 2.65
C THR A 166 8.30 14.41 3.77
N GLY A 167 9.19 13.58 4.28
CA GLY A 167 8.88 12.54 5.25
C GLY A 167 7.87 11.52 4.69
N THR A 168 7.92 11.24 3.39
CA THR A 168 7.04 10.28 2.72
C THR A 168 7.20 8.88 3.32
N GLU A 169 6.09 8.26 3.66
CA GLU A 169 6.03 6.92 4.27
C GLU A 169 5.74 5.85 3.23
N LEU A 170 4.98 6.19 2.20
CA LEU A 170 4.60 5.28 1.12
C LEU A 170 4.82 5.93 -0.25
N VAL A 171 5.42 5.19 -1.17
CA VAL A 171 5.53 5.56 -2.59
C VAL A 171 4.56 4.70 -3.40
N VAL A 172 3.76 5.30 -4.27
CA VAL A 172 2.80 4.60 -5.12
C VAL A 172 3.16 4.83 -6.59
N LEU A 173 3.51 3.77 -7.29
CA LEU A 173 3.75 3.78 -8.73
C LEU A 173 2.41 3.64 -9.47
N ALA A 174 1.73 4.78 -9.68
CA ALA A 174 0.45 4.86 -10.37
C ALA A 174 0.66 4.97 -11.89
N ARG A 175 1.07 3.87 -12.51
CA ARG A 175 1.49 3.80 -13.93
C ARG A 175 2.79 4.56 -14.20
N TYR A 176 3.75 4.45 -13.29
CA TYR A 176 5.11 4.92 -13.53
C TYR A 176 5.87 3.90 -14.39
N MET A 177 6.12 4.25 -15.65
CA MET A 177 6.60 3.34 -16.68
C MET A 177 8.13 3.25 -16.75
N GLN A 178 8.81 3.33 -15.59
CA GLN A 178 10.25 3.12 -15.47
C GLN A 178 10.51 1.99 -14.48
N ILE A 179 11.47 1.14 -14.82
CA ILE A 179 11.97 0.10 -13.90
C ILE A 179 12.85 0.80 -12.88
N LEU A 180 12.61 0.57 -11.59
CA LEU A 180 13.47 1.07 -10.53
C LEU A 180 14.76 0.26 -10.44
N SER A 181 15.83 0.86 -9.92
CA SER A 181 17.07 0.12 -9.63
C SER A 181 16.89 -0.77 -8.41
N ASP A 182 17.72 -1.81 -8.30
CA ASP A 182 17.73 -2.71 -7.13
C ASP A 182 18.03 -1.95 -5.84
N GLU A 183 18.86 -0.90 -5.91
CA GLU A 183 19.17 -0.05 -4.78
C GLU A 183 17.94 0.70 -4.32
N LEU A 184 17.22 1.36 -5.22
CA LEU A 184 15.99 2.08 -4.91
C LEU A 184 14.89 1.13 -4.40
N CYS A 185 14.77 -0.06 -4.98
CA CYS A 185 13.82 -1.08 -4.51
C CYS A 185 14.11 -1.52 -3.07
N ARG A 186 15.40 -1.69 -2.70
CA ARG A 186 15.78 -2.02 -1.32
C ARG A 186 15.48 -0.89 -0.33
N GLU A 187 15.78 0.35 -0.70
CA GLU A 187 15.48 1.54 0.12
C GLU A 187 13.98 1.74 0.35
N LEU A 188 13.16 1.34 -0.61
CA LEU A 188 11.70 1.44 -0.55
C LEU A 188 11.01 0.12 -0.16
N SER A 189 11.76 -0.87 0.32
CA SER A 189 11.21 -2.19 0.67
C SER A 189 10.05 -2.09 1.65
N GLY A 190 8.92 -2.75 1.33
CA GLY A 190 7.70 -2.74 2.14
C GLY A 190 6.92 -1.41 2.14
N ARG A 191 7.42 -0.38 1.47
CA ARG A 191 6.80 0.95 1.38
C ARG A 191 6.76 1.53 -0.04
N ALA A 192 6.74 0.68 -1.05
CA ALA A 192 6.42 1.05 -2.42
C ALA A 192 5.41 0.07 -3.00
N ILE A 193 4.32 0.59 -3.56
CA ILE A 193 3.26 -0.19 -4.21
C ILE A 193 3.26 0.15 -5.69
N ASN A 194 3.24 -0.89 -6.54
CA ASN A 194 3.12 -0.77 -7.99
C ASN A 194 1.79 -1.34 -8.46
N ILE A 195 1.21 -0.73 -9.51
CA ILE A 195 0.13 -1.33 -10.30
C ILE A 195 0.69 -1.89 -11.59
N HIS A 196 0.60 -3.20 -11.74
CA HIS A 196 0.94 -3.93 -12.94
C HIS A 196 -0.32 -4.23 -13.76
N HIS A 197 -0.26 -3.94 -15.05
CA HIS A 197 -1.39 -3.99 -15.97
C HIS A 197 -1.65 -5.40 -16.55
N SER A 198 -1.44 -6.44 -15.75
CA SER A 198 -1.87 -7.80 -16.05
C SER A 198 -2.14 -8.58 -14.77
N PHE A 199 -2.84 -9.71 -14.94
CA PHE A 199 -3.02 -10.68 -13.86
C PHE A 199 -1.74 -11.50 -13.71
N LEU A 200 -0.93 -11.20 -12.70
CA LEU A 200 0.31 -11.93 -12.43
C LEU A 200 0.02 -13.36 -11.92
N PRO A 201 0.85 -14.34 -12.30
CA PRO A 201 2.14 -14.24 -13.02
C PRO A 201 2.05 -14.26 -14.55
N GLY A 202 0.88 -13.99 -15.14
CA GLY A 202 0.70 -13.97 -16.61
C GLY A 202 1.17 -12.68 -17.27
N PHE A 203 1.39 -12.73 -18.58
CA PHE A 203 1.67 -11.60 -19.48
C PHE A 203 2.64 -10.53 -18.92
N LYS A 204 3.89 -10.90 -18.75
CA LYS A 204 4.98 -9.96 -18.42
C LYS A 204 5.39 -9.15 -19.66
N GLY A 205 5.85 -7.93 -19.45
CA GLY A 205 6.42 -7.07 -20.49
C GLY A 205 5.44 -6.09 -21.13
N ALA A 206 5.77 -5.63 -22.35
CA ALA A 206 5.04 -4.57 -23.03
C ALA A 206 3.73 -5.04 -23.69
N LYS A 207 2.72 -4.17 -23.71
CA LYS A 207 1.42 -4.36 -24.39
C LYS A 207 0.66 -5.64 -24.01
N PRO A 208 0.45 -5.94 -22.71
CA PRO A 208 -0.18 -7.20 -22.28
C PRO A 208 -1.60 -7.37 -22.84
N TYR A 209 -2.38 -6.31 -23.02
CA TYR A 209 -3.72 -6.38 -23.62
C TYR A 209 -3.73 -6.80 -25.09
N HIS A 210 -2.69 -6.45 -25.86
CA HIS A 210 -2.53 -6.94 -27.22
C HIS A 210 -2.15 -8.43 -27.24
N GLN A 211 -1.24 -8.84 -26.36
CA GLN A 211 -0.92 -10.25 -26.19
C GLN A 211 -2.15 -11.06 -25.75
N ALA A 212 -2.95 -10.52 -24.84
CA ALA A 212 -4.19 -11.13 -24.37
C ALA A 212 -5.19 -11.32 -25.53
N TYR A 213 -5.34 -10.31 -26.40
CA TYR A 213 -6.17 -10.39 -27.59
C TYR A 213 -5.71 -11.49 -28.57
N GLU A 214 -4.41 -11.51 -28.90
CA GLU A 214 -3.82 -12.51 -29.81
C GLU A 214 -3.98 -13.93 -29.27
N ARG A 215 -3.92 -14.11 -27.95
CA ARG A 215 -4.11 -15.41 -27.29
C ARG A 215 -5.58 -15.78 -27.12
N GLY A 216 -6.51 -14.87 -27.37
CA GLY A 216 -7.96 -15.12 -27.22
C GLY A 216 -8.36 -15.44 -25.79
N VAL A 217 -7.75 -14.77 -24.79
CA VAL A 217 -8.03 -15.01 -23.36
C VAL A 217 -9.47 -14.70 -23.01
N LYS A 218 -9.94 -15.26 -21.91
CA LYS A 218 -11.31 -15.05 -21.40
C LYS A 218 -11.34 -14.20 -20.11
N LEU A 219 -10.18 -13.90 -19.58
CA LEU A 219 -9.98 -13.05 -18.42
C LEU A 219 -8.80 -12.13 -18.68
N ILE A 220 -8.95 -10.87 -18.34
CA ILE A 220 -7.86 -9.91 -18.15
C ILE A 220 -7.88 -9.43 -16.71
N GLY A 221 -6.81 -8.79 -16.27
CA GLY A 221 -6.74 -8.29 -14.90
C GLY A 221 -5.59 -7.34 -14.68
N ALA A 222 -5.50 -6.88 -13.45
CA ALA A 222 -4.43 -6.05 -12.96
C ALA A 222 -4.00 -6.52 -11.57
N THR A 223 -2.75 -6.28 -11.22
CA THR A 223 -2.17 -6.69 -9.95
C THR A 223 -1.49 -5.50 -9.27
N ALA A 224 -1.90 -5.19 -8.04
CA ALA A 224 -1.18 -4.27 -7.17
C ALA A 224 -0.31 -5.09 -6.20
N HIS A 225 0.97 -4.77 -6.14
CA HIS A 225 1.95 -5.50 -5.34
C HIS A 225 3.00 -4.57 -4.74
N TYR A 226 3.68 -5.01 -3.69
CA TYR A 226 4.86 -4.31 -3.21
C TYR A 226 6.00 -4.43 -4.22
N VAL A 227 6.79 -3.37 -4.34
CA VAL A 227 7.96 -3.35 -5.22
C VAL A 227 9.11 -4.10 -4.58
N THR A 228 9.76 -4.94 -5.36
CA THR A 228 11.00 -5.65 -5.03
C THR A 228 12.04 -5.47 -6.15
N SER A 229 13.26 -5.96 -5.96
CA SER A 229 14.28 -5.98 -7.02
C SER A 229 13.87 -6.86 -8.20
N ASP A 230 13.07 -7.90 -7.95
CA ASP A 230 12.56 -8.77 -8.99
C ASP A 230 11.34 -8.12 -9.63
N LEU A 231 11.46 -7.77 -10.91
CA LEU A 231 10.44 -7.02 -11.64
C LEU A 231 9.10 -7.78 -11.67
N ASP A 232 8.05 -7.13 -11.16
CA ASP A 232 6.68 -7.64 -11.11
C ASP A 232 6.52 -8.96 -10.32
N GLU A 233 7.43 -9.25 -9.39
CA GLU A 233 7.42 -10.47 -8.55
C GLU A 233 7.28 -10.19 -7.05
N GLY A 234 7.02 -8.95 -6.67
CA GLY A 234 6.82 -8.59 -5.26
C GLY A 234 5.50 -9.11 -4.66
N PRO A 235 5.39 -9.13 -3.32
CA PRO A 235 4.21 -9.61 -2.62
C PRO A 235 2.92 -8.95 -3.10
N ILE A 236 1.96 -9.75 -3.56
CA ILE A 236 0.70 -9.28 -4.13
C ILE A 236 -0.21 -8.77 -3.01
N ILE A 237 -0.80 -7.58 -3.21
CA ILE A 237 -1.76 -6.98 -2.29
C ILE A 237 -3.19 -7.18 -2.80
N GLU A 238 -3.43 -6.88 -4.09
CA GLU A 238 -4.77 -6.99 -4.66
C GLU A 238 -4.69 -7.38 -6.13
N GLN A 239 -5.64 -8.18 -6.57
CA GLN A 239 -5.81 -8.55 -7.96
C GLN A 239 -7.26 -8.37 -8.37
N GLU A 240 -7.48 -7.61 -9.42
CA GLU A 240 -8.79 -7.46 -10.05
C GLU A 240 -8.82 -8.17 -11.39
N ILE A 241 -9.93 -8.80 -11.68
CA ILE A 241 -10.15 -9.52 -12.94
C ILE A 241 -11.43 -9.08 -13.62
N GLN A 242 -11.40 -9.07 -14.94
CA GLN A 242 -12.57 -8.82 -15.76
C GLN A 242 -12.73 -9.92 -16.80
N ARG A 243 -13.94 -10.46 -16.93
CA ARG A 243 -14.28 -11.42 -17.98
C ARG A 243 -14.41 -10.68 -19.32
N VAL A 244 -13.79 -11.24 -20.33
CA VAL A 244 -13.81 -10.74 -21.72
C VAL A 244 -14.10 -11.89 -22.69
N ASP A 245 -14.43 -11.57 -23.93
CA ASP A 245 -14.73 -12.55 -24.96
C ASP A 245 -14.19 -12.11 -26.33
N HIS A 246 -14.55 -12.85 -27.39
CA HIS A 246 -14.08 -12.63 -28.74
C HIS A 246 -14.61 -11.34 -29.42
N THR A 247 -15.57 -10.65 -28.81
CA THR A 247 -16.11 -9.39 -29.31
C THR A 247 -15.28 -8.18 -28.92
N TYR A 248 -14.36 -8.34 -27.92
CA TYR A 248 -13.49 -7.29 -27.47
C TYR A 248 -12.30 -7.12 -28.41
N LEU A 249 -12.20 -5.96 -29.04
CA LEU A 249 -11.01 -5.55 -29.80
C LEU A 249 -9.89 -5.09 -28.84
N PRO A 250 -8.62 -4.98 -29.27
CA PRO A 250 -7.52 -4.56 -28.41
C PRO A 250 -7.76 -3.25 -27.65
N GLU A 251 -8.36 -2.25 -28.30
CA GLU A 251 -8.71 -0.97 -27.68
C GLU A 251 -9.78 -1.11 -26.58
N HIS A 252 -10.74 -2.01 -26.74
CA HIS A 252 -11.73 -2.33 -25.69
C HIS A 252 -11.05 -3.00 -24.49
N LEU A 253 -10.13 -3.94 -24.74
CA LEU A 253 -9.35 -4.57 -23.68
C LEU A 253 -8.50 -3.56 -22.91
N VAL A 254 -7.92 -2.58 -23.61
CA VAL A 254 -7.16 -1.48 -22.96
C VAL A 254 -8.08 -0.61 -22.09
N ALA A 255 -9.30 -0.30 -22.55
CA ALA A 255 -10.25 0.50 -21.79
C ALA A 255 -10.68 -0.23 -20.49
N VAL A 256 -11.13 -1.47 -20.62
CA VAL A 256 -11.49 -2.32 -19.46
C VAL A 256 -10.30 -2.54 -18.53
N GLY A 257 -9.10 -2.69 -19.10
CA GLY A 257 -7.87 -2.82 -18.34
C GLY A 257 -7.57 -1.62 -17.45
N ARG A 258 -7.80 -0.39 -17.95
CA ARG A 258 -7.64 0.83 -17.13
C ARG A 258 -8.57 0.85 -15.92
N ASP A 259 -9.83 0.44 -16.11
CA ASP A 259 -10.80 0.36 -15.02
C ASP A 259 -10.34 -0.67 -13.96
N THR A 260 -9.88 -1.83 -14.43
CA THR A 260 -9.36 -2.89 -13.56
C THR A 260 -8.12 -2.45 -12.77
N GLU A 261 -7.18 -1.76 -13.45
CA GLU A 261 -5.98 -1.18 -12.81
C GLU A 261 -6.34 -0.16 -11.72
N THR A 262 -7.31 0.69 -12.01
CA THR A 262 -7.80 1.72 -11.09
C THR A 262 -8.37 1.09 -9.82
N VAL A 263 -9.22 0.08 -9.96
CA VAL A 263 -9.84 -0.63 -8.83
C VAL A 263 -8.80 -1.38 -8.01
N ALA A 264 -7.91 -2.14 -8.66
CA ALA A 264 -6.87 -2.90 -7.97
C ALA A 264 -5.94 -1.99 -7.15
N LEU A 265 -5.46 -0.89 -7.75
CA LEU A 265 -4.59 0.05 -7.07
C LEU A 265 -5.28 0.74 -5.89
N SER A 266 -6.52 1.20 -6.09
CA SER A 266 -7.26 1.90 -5.02
C SER A 266 -7.56 0.99 -3.83
N LYS A 267 -7.92 -0.27 -4.06
CA LYS A 267 -8.13 -1.26 -2.99
C LYS A 267 -6.83 -1.57 -2.24
N ALA A 268 -5.75 -1.86 -2.99
CA ALA A 268 -4.45 -2.15 -2.39
C ALA A 268 -3.94 -0.99 -1.53
N LEU A 269 -4.07 0.24 -2.05
CA LEU A 269 -3.69 1.43 -1.30
C LEU A 269 -4.55 1.59 -0.04
N LYS A 270 -5.86 1.40 -0.14
CA LYS A 270 -6.76 1.46 1.02
C LYS A 270 -6.38 0.44 2.09
N TYR A 271 -6.13 -0.82 1.74
CA TYR A 271 -5.67 -1.82 2.70
C TYR A 271 -4.36 -1.43 3.39
N HIS A 272 -3.42 -0.86 2.64
CA HIS A 272 -2.17 -0.38 3.22
C HIS A 272 -2.39 0.80 4.18
N LEU A 273 -3.16 1.81 3.78
CA LEU A 273 -3.47 3.00 4.59
C LEU A 273 -4.23 2.65 5.87
N GLU A 274 -5.10 1.64 5.82
CA GLU A 274 -5.82 1.12 6.98
C GLU A 274 -5.00 0.11 7.81
N HIS A 275 -3.70 -0.05 7.49
CA HIS A 275 -2.78 -0.96 8.18
C HIS A 275 -3.28 -2.41 8.25
N ARG A 276 -3.93 -2.89 7.18
CA ARG A 276 -4.50 -4.24 7.07
C ARG A 276 -3.55 -5.27 6.45
N VAL A 277 -2.44 -4.82 5.85
CA VAL A 277 -1.52 -5.68 5.09
C VAL A 277 -0.32 -6.05 5.94
N PHE A 278 0.00 -7.33 6.00
CA PHE A 278 1.25 -7.86 6.53
C PHE A 278 2.04 -8.53 5.41
N ILE A 279 3.33 -8.32 5.37
CA ILE A 279 4.24 -9.04 4.47
C ILE A 279 4.66 -10.33 5.18
N ASN A 280 4.46 -11.45 4.51
CA ASN A 280 4.84 -12.78 4.95
C ASN A 280 5.71 -13.43 3.86
N HIS A 281 7.02 -13.16 3.89
CA HIS A 281 7.97 -13.54 2.83
C HIS A 281 7.53 -12.99 1.47
N ASP A 282 7.21 -13.86 0.52
CA ASP A 282 6.80 -13.49 -0.85
C ASP A 282 5.29 -13.26 -0.99
N LYS A 283 4.55 -13.31 0.11
CA LYS A 283 3.10 -13.19 0.16
C LYS A 283 2.66 -12.06 1.07
N THR A 284 1.38 -11.75 1.02
CA THR A 284 0.74 -10.88 2.00
C THR A 284 -0.35 -11.62 2.76
N VAL A 285 -0.54 -11.23 4.02
CA VAL A 285 -1.75 -11.52 4.80
C VAL A 285 -2.54 -10.22 4.91
N ILE A 286 -3.81 -10.26 4.49
CA ILE A 286 -4.67 -9.07 4.42
C ILE A 286 -5.93 -9.32 5.24
N PHE A 287 -6.17 -8.45 6.20
CA PHE A 287 -7.41 -8.46 6.97
C PHE A 287 -8.45 -7.55 6.27
N SER A 288 -9.38 -8.17 5.57
CA SER A 288 -10.45 -7.50 4.79
C SER A 288 -11.61 -7.04 5.68
#